data_74d3cba1b9a3c9bebea906fd2812afa3
#
_entry.id   74d3cba1b9a3c9bebea906fd2812afa3
#
_cell.length_a   1.000
_cell.length_b   1.000
_cell.length_c   1.000
_cell.angle_alpha   90.00
_cell.angle_beta   90.00
_cell.angle_gamma   90.00
#
_symmetry.space_group_name_H-M   'P 1'
#
loop_
_entity.id
_entity.type
_entity.pdbx_description
1 polymer ?
#
loop_
_entity_poly.entity_id
_entity_poly.type
_entity_poly.pdbx_seq_one_letter_code
_entity_poly.pdbx_strand_id
1 'polypeptide(L)'
;MIKQNVVFVENKARSLKRVTGILADNGINIYGFACFDAPEFAIFRMICNDPDKAEIVLNRSGYMNRITQAIVVDMKDQVGGLDELLKVASDSNVSLDYIYTSFHRKDLRPVVILQTEDGAVTECILKNNGFNVFTSAEELEK
;
A
#
# COMPACT_ATOMS: atom_id res chain seq x y z
N MET A 1 -4.98 -9.16 5.09
CA MET A 1 -3.89 -8.26 4.64
C MET A 1 -3.46 -8.61 3.23
N ILE A 2 -2.87 -7.66 2.54
CA ILE A 2 -2.46 -7.78 1.14
C ILE A 2 -0.96 -7.62 1.03
N LYS A 3 -0.33 -8.35 0.11
CA LYS A 3 1.09 -8.19 -0.18
C LYS A 3 1.37 -6.81 -0.75
N GLN A 4 2.36 -6.15 -0.18
CA GLN A 4 2.85 -4.84 -0.59
C GLN A 4 4.34 -4.95 -0.92
N ASN A 5 4.75 -4.40 -2.05
CA ASN A 5 6.16 -4.31 -2.38
C ASN A 5 6.76 -3.03 -1.76
N VAL A 6 7.92 -3.17 -1.15
CA VAL A 6 8.70 -2.06 -0.60
C VAL A 6 10.04 -2.04 -1.31
N VAL A 7 10.29 -0.98 -2.06
CA VAL A 7 11.48 -0.85 -2.91
C VAL A 7 12.34 0.31 -2.40
N PHE A 8 13.63 0.06 -2.27
CA PHE A 8 14.59 1.08 -1.87
C PHE A 8 15.19 1.71 -3.12
N VAL A 9 14.97 3.01 -3.28
CA VAL A 9 15.31 3.76 -4.49
C VAL A 9 16.33 4.84 -4.14
N GLU A 10 17.41 4.97 -4.94
CA GLU A 10 18.40 6.00 -4.71
C GLU A 10 17.81 7.41 -4.86
N ASN A 11 18.24 8.33 -3.99
CA ASN A 11 17.81 9.74 -4.01
C ASN A 11 18.52 10.53 -5.10
N LYS A 12 18.29 10.18 -6.35
CA LYS A 12 18.82 10.91 -7.49
C LYS A 12 17.83 10.90 -8.66
N ALA A 13 18.00 11.85 -9.55
CA ALA A 13 17.15 11.99 -10.73
C ALA A 13 17.06 10.68 -11.51
N ARG A 14 15.88 10.38 -12.02
CA ARG A 14 15.55 9.21 -12.87
C ARG A 14 15.50 7.86 -12.14
N SER A 15 15.87 7.77 -10.87
CA SER A 15 15.88 6.48 -10.15
C SER A 15 14.47 5.89 -10.05
N LEU A 16 13.47 6.69 -9.65
CA LEU A 16 12.09 6.23 -9.57
C LEU A 16 11.53 5.87 -10.95
N LYS A 17 11.86 6.67 -11.98
CA LYS A 17 11.45 6.38 -13.37
C LYS A 17 11.97 5.02 -13.85
N ARG A 18 13.20 4.66 -13.50
CA ARG A 18 13.78 3.35 -13.83
C ARG A 18 12.99 2.21 -13.19
N VAL A 19 12.65 2.35 -11.91
CA VAL A 19 11.84 1.34 -11.20
C VAL A 19 10.49 1.16 -11.89
N THR A 20 9.77 2.24 -12.13
CA THR A 20 8.46 2.15 -12.79
C THR A 20 8.55 1.64 -14.21
N GLY A 21 9.62 1.95 -14.94
CA GLY A 21 9.87 1.42 -16.27
C GLY A 21 10.07 -0.10 -16.28
N ILE A 22 10.84 -0.62 -15.34
CA ILE A 22 11.03 -2.08 -15.18
C ILE A 22 9.70 -2.76 -14.90
N LEU A 23 8.89 -2.19 -14.02
CA LEU A 23 7.59 -2.74 -13.68
C LEU A 23 6.64 -2.73 -14.89
N ALA A 24 6.59 -1.63 -15.62
CA ALA A 24 5.77 -1.50 -16.82
C ALA A 24 6.17 -2.51 -17.90
N ASP A 25 7.47 -2.66 -18.16
CA ASP A 25 8.01 -3.60 -19.13
C ASP A 25 7.68 -5.06 -18.81
N ASN A 26 7.38 -5.34 -17.55
CA ASN A 26 7.03 -6.68 -17.08
C ASN A 26 5.52 -6.87 -16.80
N GLY A 27 4.69 -5.94 -17.25
CA GLY A 27 3.24 -6.06 -17.12
C GLY A 27 2.71 -5.87 -15.70
N ILE A 28 3.47 -5.19 -14.85
CA ILE A 28 3.05 -4.91 -13.47
C ILE A 28 2.18 -3.65 -13.47
N ASN A 29 0.92 -3.81 -13.07
CA ASN A 29 -0.02 -2.70 -12.90
C ASN A 29 -0.01 -2.25 -11.43
N ILE A 30 0.27 -0.98 -11.21
CA ILE A 30 0.32 -0.39 -9.86
C ILE A 30 -1.05 0.17 -9.51
N TYR A 31 -1.67 -0.39 -8.47
CA TYR A 31 -2.97 0.06 -7.97
C TYR A 31 -2.88 1.22 -7.00
N GLY A 32 -1.80 1.29 -6.25
CA GLY A 32 -1.58 2.38 -5.31
C GLY A 32 -0.12 2.44 -4.92
N PHE A 33 0.36 3.63 -4.60
CA PHE A 33 1.76 3.80 -4.24
C PHE A 33 1.97 5.02 -3.36
N ALA A 34 3.10 5.01 -2.66
CA ALA A 34 3.64 6.17 -1.95
C ALA A 34 5.16 6.10 -2.01
N CYS A 35 5.80 7.26 -2.15
CA CYS A 35 7.25 7.35 -2.17
C CYS A 35 7.68 8.47 -1.22
N PHE A 36 8.50 8.13 -0.24
CA PHE A 36 8.97 9.07 0.78
C PHE A 36 10.48 9.06 0.87
N ASP A 37 11.03 10.23 1.14
CA ASP A 37 12.43 10.42 1.42
C ASP A 37 12.85 9.71 2.71
N ALA A 38 14.07 9.18 2.68
CA ALA A 38 14.82 8.73 3.84
C ALA A 38 16.24 9.30 3.72
N PRO A 39 17.07 9.30 4.79
CA PRO A 39 18.35 9.99 4.74
C PRO A 39 19.29 9.63 3.56
N GLU A 40 19.30 8.37 3.14
CA GLU A 40 20.22 7.90 2.11
C GLU A 40 19.50 7.43 0.83
N PHE A 41 18.21 7.15 0.91
CA PHE A 41 17.40 6.63 -0.20
C PHE A 41 15.94 6.95 0.02
N ALA A 42 15.14 6.82 -1.03
CA ALA A 42 13.69 6.89 -0.94
C ALA A 42 13.10 5.50 -0.74
N ILE A 43 11.96 5.44 -0.09
CA ILE A 43 11.18 4.21 0.08
C ILE A 43 9.94 4.31 -0.78
N PHE A 44 9.83 3.41 -1.76
CA PHE A 44 8.69 3.30 -2.66
C PHE A 44 7.86 2.09 -2.24
N ARG A 45 6.62 2.35 -1.81
CA ARG A 45 5.66 1.31 -1.44
C ARG A 45 4.59 1.23 -2.50
N MET A 46 4.19 0.01 -2.88
CA MET A 46 3.13 -0.16 -3.87
C MET A 46 2.28 -1.40 -3.63
N ILE A 47 1.02 -1.28 -4.04
CA ILE A 47 0.11 -2.41 -4.21
C ILE A 47 0.00 -2.63 -5.72
N CYS A 48 0.18 -3.86 -6.17
CA CYS A 48 0.16 -4.17 -7.60
C CYS A 48 -0.54 -5.51 -7.88
N ASN A 49 -0.70 -5.80 -9.16
CA ASN A 49 -1.40 -7.01 -9.61
C ASN A 49 -0.59 -8.30 -9.40
N ASP A 50 0.74 -8.23 -9.37
CA ASP A 50 1.61 -9.41 -9.21
C ASP A 50 2.85 -9.06 -8.38
N PRO A 51 2.70 -9.03 -7.04
CA PRO A 51 3.79 -8.63 -6.16
C PRO A 51 4.99 -9.58 -6.19
N ASP A 52 4.76 -10.87 -6.38
CA ASP A 52 5.85 -11.86 -6.42
C ASP A 52 6.72 -11.65 -7.67
N LYS A 53 6.09 -11.45 -8.83
CA LYS A 53 6.82 -11.13 -10.06
C LYS A 53 7.55 -9.80 -9.95
N ALA A 54 6.90 -8.79 -9.36
CA ALA A 54 7.53 -7.50 -9.14
C ALA A 54 8.81 -7.61 -8.32
N GLU A 55 8.79 -8.38 -7.24
CA GLU A 55 9.98 -8.64 -6.41
C GLU A 55 11.10 -9.26 -7.23
N ILE A 56 10.78 -10.28 -8.02
CA ILE A 56 11.78 -11.01 -8.83
C ILE A 56 12.43 -10.08 -9.86
N VAL A 57 11.63 -9.34 -10.63
CA VAL A 57 12.18 -8.50 -11.71
C VAL A 57 12.99 -7.33 -11.16
N LEU A 58 12.60 -6.78 -10.03
CA LEU A 58 13.36 -5.71 -9.39
C LEU A 58 14.67 -6.22 -8.79
N ASN A 59 14.67 -7.39 -8.16
CA ASN A 59 15.90 -8.01 -7.67
C ASN A 59 16.88 -8.28 -8.81
N ARG A 60 16.41 -8.80 -9.94
CA ARG A 60 17.25 -9.04 -11.13
C ARG A 60 17.86 -7.75 -11.69
N SER A 61 17.16 -6.65 -11.50
CA SER A 61 17.62 -5.33 -11.96
C SER A 61 18.51 -4.60 -10.93
N GLY A 62 18.83 -5.26 -9.82
CA GLY A 62 19.74 -4.72 -8.81
C GLY A 62 19.07 -3.85 -7.74
N TYR A 63 17.76 -3.83 -7.67
CA TYR A 63 17.03 -3.07 -6.64
C TYR A 63 16.77 -3.93 -5.40
N MET A 64 17.19 -3.41 -4.25
CA MET A 64 16.81 -3.99 -2.97
C MET A 64 15.32 -3.77 -2.76
N ASN A 65 14.58 -4.85 -2.53
CA ASN A 65 13.15 -4.76 -2.27
C ASN A 65 12.67 -5.97 -1.48
N ARG A 66 11.49 -5.83 -0.92
CA ARG A 66 10.86 -6.91 -0.14
C ARG A 66 9.35 -6.82 -0.21
N ILE A 67 8.68 -7.93 0.10
CA ILE A 67 7.24 -7.98 0.26
C ILE A 67 6.91 -7.88 1.75
N THR A 68 5.96 -7.00 2.09
CA THR A 68 5.38 -6.91 3.43
C THR A 68 3.87 -7.07 3.33
N GLN A 69 3.21 -7.23 4.46
CA GLN A 69 1.75 -7.27 4.52
C GLN A 69 1.21 -5.90 4.90
N ALA A 70 0.23 -5.43 4.17
CA ALA A 70 -0.45 -4.17 4.45
C ALA A 70 -1.95 -4.39 4.57
N ILE A 71 -2.62 -3.55 5.33
CA ILE A 71 -4.07 -3.54 5.44
C ILE A 71 -4.60 -2.59 4.38
N VAL A 72 -5.55 -3.06 3.58
CA VAL A 72 -6.28 -2.24 2.61
C VAL A 72 -7.75 -2.25 3.02
N VAL A 73 -8.32 -1.07 3.20
CA VAL A 73 -9.66 -0.91 3.75
C VAL A 73 -10.43 0.19 3.02
N ASP A 74 -11.72 -0.06 2.78
CA ASP A 74 -12.62 0.96 2.23
C ASP A 74 -12.78 2.13 3.22
N MET A 75 -12.80 3.33 2.68
CA MET A 75 -13.08 4.55 3.43
C MET A 75 -14.30 5.23 2.84
N LYS A 76 -15.13 5.84 3.69
CA LYS A 76 -16.27 6.62 3.22
C LYS A 76 -15.78 7.89 2.54
N ASP A 77 -16.25 8.14 1.32
CA ASP A 77 -15.95 9.35 0.56
C ASP A 77 -16.85 10.50 1.01
N GLN A 78 -16.56 11.03 2.19
CA GLN A 78 -17.31 12.13 2.80
C GLN A 78 -16.43 12.88 3.79
N VAL A 79 -16.85 14.09 4.15
CA VAL A 79 -16.21 14.84 5.24
C VAL A 79 -16.20 13.98 6.51
N GLY A 80 -15.03 13.81 7.09
CA GLY A 80 -14.86 12.99 8.29
C GLY A 80 -14.68 11.49 8.04
N GLY A 81 -14.65 11.04 6.78
CA GLY A 81 -14.46 9.61 6.47
C GLY A 81 -13.12 9.07 6.97
N LEU A 82 -12.04 9.81 6.77
CA LEU A 82 -10.73 9.44 7.29
C LEU A 82 -10.71 9.52 8.83
N ASP A 83 -11.29 10.56 9.39
CA ASP A 83 -11.34 10.75 10.84
C ASP A 83 -12.07 9.59 11.53
N GLU A 84 -13.17 9.11 10.95
CA GLU A 84 -13.92 7.95 11.45
C GLU A 84 -13.03 6.68 11.51
N LEU A 85 -12.26 6.44 10.45
CA LEU A 85 -11.32 5.32 10.39
C LEU A 85 -10.22 5.45 11.45
N LEU A 86 -9.60 6.61 11.54
CA LEU A 86 -8.52 6.86 12.49
C LEU A 86 -9.02 6.87 13.95
N LYS A 87 -10.27 7.26 14.18
CA LYS A 87 -10.89 7.17 15.51
C LYS A 87 -10.93 5.73 16.00
N VAL A 88 -11.30 4.78 15.17
CA VAL A 88 -11.31 3.35 15.52
C VAL A 88 -9.92 2.89 15.93
N ALA A 89 -8.89 3.25 15.18
CA ALA A 89 -7.51 2.92 15.53
C ALA A 89 -7.08 3.58 16.84
N SER A 90 -7.39 4.85 17.02
CA SER A 90 -7.07 5.61 18.24
C SER A 90 -7.76 5.05 19.47
N ASP A 91 -9.05 4.77 19.40
CA ASP A 91 -9.84 4.21 20.50
C ASP A 91 -9.34 2.83 20.93
N SER A 92 -8.72 2.09 20.01
CA SER A 92 -8.14 0.78 20.26
C SER A 92 -6.64 0.84 20.60
N ASN A 93 -6.10 2.04 20.77
CA ASN A 93 -4.69 2.29 21.08
C ASN A 93 -3.73 1.70 20.04
N VAL A 94 -4.10 1.76 18.78
CA VAL A 94 -3.28 1.30 17.66
C VAL A 94 -2.45 2.45 17.10
N SER A 95 -1.14 2.24 17.01
CA SER A 95 -0.23 3.18 16.38
C SER A 95 -0.03 2.82 14.91
N LEU A 96 -0.17 3.80 14.04
CA LEU A 96 0.08 3.63 12.61
C LEU A 96 1.54 3.89 12.30
N ASP A 97 2.16 2.98 11.55
CA ASP A 97 3.51 3.18 11.04
C ASP A 97 3.49 4.13 9.84
N TYR A 98 2.54 3.92 8.94
CA TYR A 98 2.28 4.81 7.80
C TYR A 98 0.90 4.54 7.22
N ILE A 99 0.45 5.49 6.39
CA ILE A 99 -0.84 5.45 5.73
C ILE A 99 -0.75 6.17 4.38
N TYR A 100 -1.41 5.63 3.38
CA TYR A 100 -1.58 6.28 2.08
C TYR A 100 -2.89 5.81 1.44
N THR A 101 -3.26 6.41 0.31
CA THR A 101 -4.55 6.18 -0.31
C THR A 101 -4.44 5.60 -1.71
N SER A 102 -5.51 4.96 -2.14
CA SER A 102 -5.76 4.58 -3.51
C SER A 102 -7.27 4.66 -3.75
N PHE A 103 -7.76 4.02 -4.77
CA PHE A 103 -9.18 4.05 -5.12
C PHE A 103 -9.56 2.79 -5.92
N HIS A 104 -10.85 2.45 -5.86
CA HIS A 104 -11.43 1.44 -6.74
C HIS A 104 -11.39 1.94 -8.19
N ARG A 105 -11.03 1.06 -9.12
CA ARG A 105 -10.87 1.44 -10.53
C ARG A 105 -12.19 1.74 -11.23
N LYS A 106 -13.29 1.09 -10.83
CA LYS A 106 -14.58 1.27 -11.49
C LYS A 106 -15.33 2.54 -11.07
N ASP A 107 -15.44 2.77 -9.77
CA ASP A 107 -16.28 3.82 -9.21
C ASP A 107 -15.53 4.88 -8.43
N LEU A 108 -14.19 4.78 -8.41
CA LEU A 108 -13.29 5.74 -7.77
C LEU A 108 -13.51 5.89 -6.25
N ARG A 109 -14.20 4.95 -5.61
CA ARG A 109 -14.32 4.98 -4.15
C ARG A 109 -12.94 4.91 -3.49
N PRO A 110 -12.68 5.74 -2.49
CA PRO A 110 -11.36 5.76 -1.87
C PRO A 110 -11.11 4.52 -1.01
N VAL A 111 -9.86 4.09 -1.02
CA VAL A 111 -9.34 3.08 -0.11
C VAL A 111 -8.14 3.63 0.63
N VAL A 112 -7.89 3.09 1.80
CA VAL A 112 -6.74 3.44 2.62
C VAL A 112 -5.85 2.22 2.76
N ILE A 113 -4.57 2.41 2.54
CA ILE A 113 -3.54 1.40 2.80
C ILE A 113 -2.80 1.83 4.07
N LEU A 114 -2.70 0.94 5.03
CA LEU A 114 -2.04 1.27 6.29
C LEU A 114 -1.26 0.08 6.84
N GLN A 115 -0.29 0.38 7.67
CA GLN A 115 0.47 -0.61 8.40
C GLN A 115 0.61 -0.21 9.86
N THR A 116 0.52 -1.21 10.73
CA THR A 116 0.65 -1.09 12.18
C THR A 116 1.60 -2.16 12.69
N GLU A 117 2.02 -2.04 13.93
CA GLU A 117 2.90 -3.03 14.55
C GLU A 117 2.28 -4.44 14.54
N ASP A 118 1.00 -4.54 14.88
CA ASP A 118 0.25 -5.79 14.81
C ASP A 118 -0.89 -5.68 13.80
N GLY A 119 -0.59 -6.00 12.55
CA GLY A 119 -1.54 -5.91 11.45
C GLY A 119 -2.74 -6.85 11.60
N ALA A 120 -2.55 -8.06 12.12
CA ALA A 120 -3.63 -9.02 12.28
C ALA A 120 -4.67 -8.55 13.31
N VAL A 121 -4.22 -8.00 14.42
CA VAL A 121 -5.10 -7.41 15.44
C VAL A 121 -5.84 -6.20 14.87
N THR A 122 -5.14 -5.32 14.19
CA THR A 122 -5.72 -4.12 13.59
C THR A 122 -6.78 -4.48 12.55
N GLU A 123 -6.52 -5.47 11.72
CA GLU A 123 -7.50 -5.97 10.74
C GLU A 123 -8.78 -6.45 11.42
N CYS A 124 -8.66 -7.22 12.49
CA CYS A 124 -9.81 -7.67 13.28
C CYS A 124 -10.59 -6.51 13.88
N ILE A 125 -9.91 -5.51 14.44
CA ILE A 125 -10.53 -4.32 15.02
C ILE A 125 -11.34 -3.57 13.96
N LEU A 126 -10.77 -3.35 12.80
CA LEU A 126 -11.46 -2.66 11.71
C LEU A 126 -12.69 -3.44 11.24
N LYS A 127 -12.57 -4.74 11.03
CA LYS A 127 -13.71 -5.60 10.66
C LYS A 127 -14.82 -5.55 11.70
N ASN A 128 -14.48 -5.63 12.98
CA ASN A 128 -15.44 -5.60 14.08
C ASN A 128 -16.16 -4.25 14.20
N ASN A 129 -15.59 -3.19 13.65
CA ASN A 129 -16.19 -1.86 13.62
C ASN A 129 -16.87 -1.54 12.27
N GLY A 130 -17.12 -2.56 11.46
CA GLY A 130 -17.91 -2.44 10.24
C GLY A 130 -17.14 -1.99 8.99
N PHE A 131 -15.82 -1.92 9.05
CA PHE A 131 -15.03 -1.59 7.88
C PHE A 131 -14.81 -2.81 6.99
N ASN A 132 -14.86 -2.59 5.69
CA ASN A 132 -14.57 -3.62 4.70
C ASN A 132 -13.06 -3.68 4.46
N VAL A 133 -12.42 -4.73 4.96
CA VAL A 133 -10.99 -4.98 4.80
C VAL A 133 -10.76 -5.95 3.65
N PHE A 134 -9.88 -5.58 2.74
CA PHE A 134 -9.61 -6.36 1.53
C PHE A 134 -8.81 -7.63 1.84
N THR A 135 -9.10 -8.69 1.09
CA THR A 135 -8.36 -9.96 1.15
C THR A 135 -7.45 -10.15 -0.06
N SER A 136 -7.68 -9.39 -1.14
CA SER A 136 -6.93 -9.48 -2.39
C SER A 136 -6.84 -8.10 -3.05
N ALA A 137 -5.72 -7.80 -3.68
CA ALA A 137 -5.53 -6.57 -4.46
C ALA A 137 -6.48 -6.48 -5.66
N GLU A 138 -6.96 -7.61 -6.16
CA GLU A 138 -7.92 -7.66 -7.27
C GLU A 138 -9.26 -7.01 -6.93
N GLU A 139 -9.60 -6.90 -5.65
CA GLU A 139 -10.81 -6.20 -5.22
C GLU A 139 -10.79 -4.72 -5.62
N LEU A 140 -9.61 -4.13 -5.85
CA LEU A 140 -9.50 -2.76 -6.35
C LEU A 140 -9.98 -2.59 -7.80
N GLU A 141 -10.07 -3.67 -8.55
CA GLU A 141 -10.57 -3.66 -9.94
C GLU A 141 -12.10 -3.77 -10.01
N LYS A 142 -12.73 -4.14 -8.93
CA LYS A 142 -14.20 -4.31 -8.84
C LYS A 142 -14.89 -3.01 -8.33
#